data_82c270e1c353b9b1012d269a2fa3edc7
#
_entry.id   82c270e1c353b9b1012d269a2fa3edc7
#
_cell.length_a   1.000
_cell.length_b   1.000
_cell.length_c   1.000
_cell.angle_alpha   90.00
_cell.angle_beta   90.00
_cell.angle_gamma   90.00
#
_symmetry.space_group_name_H-M   'P 1'
#
loop_
_entity.id
_entity.type
_entity.pdbx_description
1 polymer ?
#
loop_
_entity_poly.entity_id
_entity_poly.type
_entity_poly.pdbx_seq_one_letter_code
_entity_poly.pdbx_strand_id
1 'polypeptide(L)'
;TETIYQSVQQALHITVSTRQSRKGEISSWKAFAPAHAGKLAIEAVDRCMRGEGAPSPIYEGEDSVIAYVLSGPGKKYTVPLPRVNEPKKAILETYTKEHSAEYQSQALIDLARSLNKKIKNVSDINKITIETSHHTHYVIGTGANDPQKMDPYASRETLDHSIMYI
;
A
#
# COMPACT_ATOMS: atom_id res chain seq x y z
N THR A 1 11.04 -25.72 -6.60
CA THR A 1 11.06 -24.51 -7.49
C THR A 1 9.76 -24.43 -8.29
N GLU A 2 9.35 -25.51 -8.97
CA GLU A 2 8.11 -25.51 -9.77
C GLU A 2 6.86 -25.16 -8.94
N THR A 3 6.69 -25.77 -7.77
CA THR A 3 5.57 -25.45 -6.87
C THR A 3 5.51 -23.97 -6.51
N ILE A 4 6.65 -23.33 -6.24
CA ILE A 4 6.72 -21.90 -5.97
C ILE A 4 6.28 -21.09 -7.20
N TYR A 5 6.78 -21.46 -8.37
CA TYR A 5 6.43 -20.80 -9.62
C TYR A 5 4.93 -20.88 -9.88
N GLN A 6 4.34 -22.08 -9.80
CA GLN A 6 2.91 -22.29 -9.98
C GLN A 6 2.07 -21.55 -8.93
N SER A 7 2.50 -21.55 -7.66
CA SER A 7 1.79 -20.83 -6.59
C SER A 7 1.74 -19.32 -6.84
N VAL A 8 2.84 -18.72 -7.31
CA VAL A 8 2.89 -17.30 -7.64
C VAL A 8 1.97 -16.98 -8.83
N GLN A 9 1.97 -17.81 -9.86
CA GLN A 9 1.06 -17.66 -11.00
C GLN A 9 -0.41 -17.74 -10.57
N GLN A 10 -0.76 -18.75 -9.78
CA GLN A 10 -2.13 -18.97 -9.32
C GLN A 10 -2.61 -17.82 -8.40
N ALA A 11 -1.78 -17.39 -7.46
CA ALA A 11 -2.11 -16.28 -6.57
C ALA A 11 -2.35 -14.98 -7.35
N LEU A 12 -1.53 -14.69 -8.36
CA LEU A 12 -1.66 -13.49 -9.17
C LEU A 12 -2.96 -13.47 -9.97
N HIS A 13 -3.39 -14.62 -10.48
CA HIS A 13 -4.59 -14.74 -11.32
C HIS A 13 -5.85 -14.13 -10.69
N ILE A 14 -5.94 -14.13 -9.36
CA ILE A 14 -7.13 -13.72 -8.62
C ILE A 14 -6.90 -12.52 -7.69
N THR A 15 -5.67 -12.01 -7.54
CA THR A 15 -5.34 -10.99 -6.53
C THR A 15 -4.81 -9.68 -7.09
N VAL A 16 -4.77 -9.50 -8.40
CA VAL A 16 -4.30 -8.25 -8.99
C VAL A 16 -5.25 -7.10 -8.70
N SER A 17 -4.73 -6.04 -8.12
CA SER A 17 -5.44 -4.77 -7.97
C SER A 17 -4.54 -3.60 -8.39
N THR A 18 -5.18 -2.54 -8.89
CA THR A 18 -4.47 -1.32 -9.27
C THR A 18 -4.52 -0.26 -8.18
N ARG A 19 -3.75 0.83 -8.35
CA ARG A 19 -3.79 1.97 -7.44
C ARG A 19 -5.19 2.59 -7.32
N GLN A 20 -6.04 2.47 -8.31
CA GLN A 20 -7.41 3.01 -8.26
C GLN A 20 -8.22 2.43 -7.10
N SER A 21 -7.98 1.20 -6.71
CA SER A 21 -8.61 0.57 -5.53
C SER A 21 -8.21 1.19 -4.18
N ARG A 22 -7.32 2.17 -4.18
CA ARG A 22 -6.76 2.85 -3.00
C ARG A 22 -6.96 4.37 -3.05
N LYS A 23 -7.79 4.87 -3.96
CA LYS A 23 -8.12 6.29 -4.16
C LYS A 23 -9.62 6.52 -4.02
N GLY A 24 -10.01 7.79 -3.94
CA GLY A 24 -11.40 8.18 -3.78
C GLY A 24 -11.92 7.87 -2.39
N GLU A 25 -13.15 7.45 -2.30
CA GLU A 25 -13.74 7.02 -1.04
C GLU A 25 -13.09 5.72 -0.56
N ILE A 26 -12.49 5.78 0.61
CA ILE A 26 -11.81 4.65 1.22
C ILE A 26 -12.76 4.01 2.23
N SER A 27 -12.81 2.67 2.23
CA SER A 27 -13.59 1.89 3.19
C SER A 27 -12.68 1.05 4.09
N SER A 28 -13.25 0.48 5.14
CA SER A 28 -12.58 -0.47 6.04
C SER A 28 -11.97 -1.67 5.30
N TRP A 29 -12.51 -2.04 4.14
CA TRP A 29 -11.95 -3.12 3.31
C TRP A 29 -10.48 -2.90 2.95
N LYS A 30 -10.03 -1.64 2.81
CA LYS A 30 -8.61 -1.33 2.56
C LYS A 30 -7.68 -1.90 3.65
N ALA A 31 -8.14 -1.95 4.90
CA ALA A 31 -7.37 -2.52 6.00
C ALA A 31 -7.35 -4.06 5.95
N PHE A 32 -8.43 -4.69 5.50
CA PHE A 32 -8.56 -6.14 5.45
C PHE A 32 -8.00 -6.77 4.17
N ALA A 33 -7.95 -6.03 3.07
CA ALA A 33 -7.53 -6.55 1.78
C ALA A 33 -6.13 -7.23 1.79
N PRO A 34 -5.09 -6.70 2.47
CA PRO A 34 -3.80 -7.38 2.57
C PRO A 34 -3.87 -8.72 3.28
N ALA A 35 -4.65 -8.82 4.36
CA ALA A 35 -4.83 -10.09 5.08
C ALA A 35 -5.60 -11.10 4.24
N HIS A 36 -6.61 -10.65 3.49
CA HIS A 36 -7.34 -11.50 2.55
C HIS A 36 -6.44 -12.00 1.42
N ALA A 37 -5.59 -11.13 0.86
CA ALA A 37 -4.60 -11.54 -0.14
C ALA A 37 -3.63 -12.59 0.42
N GLY A 38 -3.19 -12.45 1.68
CA GLY A 38 -2.39 -13.46 2.37
C GLY A 38 -3.10 -14.81 2.50
N LYS A 39 -4.39 -14.81 2.84
CA LYS A 39 -5.21 -16.03 2.86
C LYS A 39 -5.22 -16.72 1.50
N LEU A 40 -5.47 -15.97 0.43
CA LEU A 40 -5.50 -16.49 -0.94
C LEU A 40 -4.12 -17.02 -1.39
N ALA A 41 -3.04 -16.37 -0.97
CA ALA A 41 -1.68 -16.82 -1.25
C ALA A 41 -1.38 -18.18 -0.57
N ILE A 42 -1.81 -18.36 0.68
CA ILE A 42 -1.68 -19.66 1.38
C ILE A 42 -2.48 -20.74 0.68
N GLU A 43 -3.70 -20.44 0.25
CA GLU A 43 -4.54 -21.37 -0.50
C GLU A 43 -3.87 -21.76 -1.83
N ALA A 44 -3.31 -20.81 -2.58
CA ALA A 44 -2.61 -21.10 -3.83
C ALA A 44 -1.41 -22.04 -3.62
N VAL A 45 -0.65 -21.83 -2.54
CA VAL A 45 0.46 -22.72 -2.18
C VAL A 45 -0.04 -24.12 -1.86
N ASP A 46 -1.08 -24.25 -1.04
CA ASP A 46 -1.65 -25.57 -0.67
C ASP A 46 -2.15 -26.34 -1.89
N ARG A 47 -2.86 -25.68 -2.81
CA ARG A 47 -3.32 -26.27 -4.06
C ARG A 47 -2.17 -26.77 -4.93
N CYS A 48 -1.15 -25.94 -5.11
CA CYS A 48 0.03 -26.31 -5.91
C CYS A 48 0.85 -27.42 -5.25
N MET A 49 0.90 -27.50 -3.93
CA MET A 49 1.51 -28.63 -3.22
C MET A 49 0.76 -29.94 -3.43
N ARG A 50 -0.52 -29.87 -3.72
CA ARG A 50 -1.36 -31.03 -4.07
C ARG A 50 -1.35 -31.37 -5.56
N GLY A 51 -0.56 -30.64 -6.37
CA GLY A 51 -0.38 -30.91 -7.80
C GLY A 51 -1.26 -30.07 -8.72
N GLU A 52 -2.02 -29.11 -8.21
CA GLU A 52 -2.77 -28.19 -9.06
C GLU A 52 -1.84 -27.19 -9.73
N GLY A 53 -1.92 -27.07 -11.05
CA GLY A 53 -1.18 -26.08 -11.83
C GLY A 53 -1.94 -24.79 -12.02
N ALA A 54 -1.25 -23.78 -12.52
CA ALA A 54 -1.83 -22.49 -12.89
C ALA A 54 -1.58 -22.20 -14.38
N PRO A 55 -2.39 -21.33 -15.01
CA PRO A 55 -2.03 -20.79 -16.33
C PRO A 55 -0.64 -20.16 -16.28
N SER A 56 0.22 -20.53 -17.23
CA SER A 56 1.64 -20.16 -17.17
C SER A 56 2.20 -19.97 -18.59
N PRO A 57 2.99 -18.92 -18.83
CA PRO A 57 3.33 -17.84 -17.93
C PRO A 57 2.19 -16.81 -17.78
N ILE A 58 2.02 -16.19 -16.61
CA ILE A 58 1.04 -15.12 -16.39
C ILE A 58 1.70 -13.74 -16.32
N TYR A 59 2.96 -13.69 -15.88
CA TYR A 59 3.73 -12.43 -15.83
C TYR A 59 4.26 -12.01 -17.20
N GLU A 60 4.60 -12.95 -18.07
CA GLU A 60 5.32 -12.76 -19.32
C GLU A 60 4.43 -13.11 -20.53
N GLY A 61 4.61 -12.39 -21.61
CA GLY A 61 3.84 -12.55 -22.84
C GLY A 61 3.20 -11.26 -23.29
N GLU A 62 2.58 -11.27 -24.46
CA GLU A 62 2.00 -10.07 -25.07
C GLU A 62 0.78 -9.57 -24.30
N ASP A 63 -0.01 -10.46 -23.70
CA ASP A 63 -1.20 -10.14 -22.88
C ASP A 63 -0.94 -10.25 -21.37
N SER A 64 0.30 -10.20 -20.95
CA SER A 64 0.72 -10.46 -19.58
C SER A 64 0.53 -9.30 -18.63
N VAL A 65 0.68 -9.59 -17.33
CA VAL A 65 0.68 -8.57 -16.26
C VAL A 65 1.79 -7.54 -16.48
N ILE A 66 2.97 -7.96 -16.93
CA ILE A 66 4.06 -7.01 -17.23
C ILE A 66 3.65 -6.08 -18.37
N ALA A 67 3.01 -6.60 -19.41
CA ALA A 67 2.62 -5.81 -20.57
C ALA A 67 1.54 -4.77 -20.25
N TYR A 68 0.51 -5.14 -19.48
CA TYR A 68 -0.67 -4.29 -19.28
C TYR A 68 -0.72 -3.57 -17.94
N VAL A 69 -0.14 -4.13 -16.89
CA VAL A 69 -0.26 -3.59 -15.53
C VAL A 69 1.03 -2.94 -15.04
N LEU A 70 2.19 -3.40 -15.52
CA LEU A 70 3.48 -2.88 -15.08
C LEU A 70 4.10 -1.94 -16.13
N SER A 71 5.32 -2.22 -16.57
CA SER A 71 6.11 -1.27 -17.37
C SER A 71 6.02 -1.46 -18.88
N GLY A 72 5.08 -2.26 -19.34
CA GLY A 72 4.82 -2.50 -20.76
C GLY A 72 5.53 -3.74 -21.33
N PRO A 73 5.19 -4.12 -22.57
CA PRO A 73 5.69 -5.34 -23.19
C PRO A 73 7.22 -5.30 -23.35
N GLY A 74 7.86 -6.46 -23.25
CA GLY A 74 9.31 -6.60 -23.39
C GLY A 74 10.14 -6.16 -22.18
N LYS A 75 9.54 -5.63 -21.13
CA LYS A 75 10.24 -5.36 -19.86
C LYS A 75 10.51 -6.65 -19.10
N LYS A 76 11.64 -6.66 -18.40
CA LYS A 76 12.07 -7.79 -17.57
C LYS A 76 12.27 -7.34 -16.14
N TYR A 77 11.91 -8.21 -15.21
CA TYR A 77 12.10 -8.01 -13.78
C TYR A 77 12.91 -9.17 -13.22
N THR A 78 13.83 -8.85 -12.32
CA THR A 78 14.57 -9.84 -11.55
C THR A 78 14.18 -9.71 -10.09
N VAL A 79 13.66 -10.79 -9.51
CA VAL A 79 13.32 -10.86 -8.10
C VAL A 79 14.39 -11.66 -7.38
N PRO A 80 15.19 -11.06 -6.48
CA PRO A 80 16.16 -11.80 -5.71
C PRO A 80 15.42 -12.71 -4.71
N LEU A 81 15.63 -14.00 -4.85
CA LEU A 81 15.10 -14.98 -3.89
C LEU A 81 16.14 -15.25 -2.79
N PRO A 82 15.71 -15.49 -1.55
CA PRO A 82 16.62 -15.84 -0.47
C PRO A 82 17.36 -17.16 -0.77
N ARG A 83 18.59 -17.26 -0.32
CA ARG A 83 19.37 -18.49 -0.43
C ARG A 83 18.81 -19.57 0.48
N VAL A 84 19.17 -20.82 0.20
CA VAL A 84 18.85 -21.95 1.10
C VAL A 84 19.46 -21.67 2.48
N ASN A 85 18.65 -21.82 3.53
CA ASN A 85 19.02 -21.53 4.93
C ASN A 85 19.33 -20.04 5.24
N GLU A 86 19.07 -19.12 4.34
CA GLU A 86 19.16 -17.69 4.65
C GLU A 86 18.07 -17.30 5.67
N PRO A 87 18.45 -16.64 6.77
CA PRO A 87 17.48 -16.17 7.75
C PRO A 87 16.49 -15.18 7.14
N LYS A 88 15.21 -15.38 7.38
CA LYS A 88 14.14 -14.48 6.92
C LYS A 88 14.00 -13.30 7.86
N LYS A 89 14.70 -12.21 7.55
CA LYS A 89 14.83 -11.03 8.43
C LYS A 89 14.02 -9.80 7.96
N ALA A 90 13.39 -9.84 6.79
CA ALA A 90 12.73 -8.66 6.22
C ALA A 90 11.70 -8.03 7.18
N ILE A 91 11.02 -8.83 7.98
CA ILE A 91 10.07 -8.31 8.99
C ILE A 91 10.75 -7.45 10.05
N LEU A 92 12.02 -7.69 10.35
CA LEU A 92 12.79 -6.93 11.34
C LEU A 92 13.20 -5.55 10.81
N GLU A 93 13.12 -5.33 9.51
CA GLU A 93 13.41 -4.07 8.82
C GLU A 93 12.15 -3.26 8.53
N THR A 94 11.01 -3.67 9.09
CA THR A 94 9.74 -2.95 8.97
C THR A 94 9.46 -2.11 10.22
N TYR A 95 8.68 -1.05 10.03
CA TYR A 95 8.27 -0.15 11.09
C TYR A 95 6.75 -0.23 11.26
N THR A 96 6.32 -0.38 12.50
CA THR A 96 4.91 -0.27 12.87
C THR A 96 4.52 1.21 12.98
N LYS A 97 3.29 1.53 12.65
CA LYS A 97 2.73 2.86 12.91
C LYS A 97 2.45 3.04 14.40
N GLU A 98 2.78 4.20 14.95
CA GLU A 98 2.37 4.59 16.30
C GLU A 98 0.95 5.17 16.31
N HIS A 99 0.62 5.95 15.30
CA HIS A 99 -0.66 6.63 15.17
C HIS A 99 -1.55 5.95 14.13
N SER A 100 -2.85 5.90 14.40
CA SER A 100 -3.86 5.36 13.47
C SER A 100 -4.13 6.34 12.33
N ALA A 101 -3.12 6.55 11.50
CA ALA A 101 -3.14 7.45 10.34
C ALA A 101 -2.21 6.94 9.25
N GLU A 102 -2.21 7.58 8.09
CA GLU A 102 -1.32 7.26 7.00
C GLU A 102 0.16 7.39 7.42
N TYR A 103 1.04 6.56 6.82
CA TYR A 103 2.44 6.45 7.25
C TYR A 103 3.22 7.78 7.15
N GLN A 104 3.04 8.53 6.07
CA GLN A 104 3.73 9.80 5.87
C GLN A 104 3.30 10.91 6.86
N SER A 105 2.21 10.71 7.59
CA SER A 105 1.75 11.65 8.61
C SER A 105 2.32 11.40 10.00
N GLN A 106 2.96 10.27 10.26
CA GLN A 106 3.40 9.89 11.61
C GLN A 106 4.26 10.98 12.27
N ALA A 107 5.33 11.41 11.60
CA ALA A 107 6.20 12.48 12.12
C ALA A 107 5.50 13.85 12.23
N LEU A 108 4.52 14.11 11.38
CA LEU A 108 3.74 15.36 11.43
C LEU A 108 2.80 15.40 12.62
N ILE A 109 2.23 14.26 13.01
CA ILE A 109 1.43 14.13 14.24
C ILE A 109 2.28 14.43 15.48
N ASP A 110 3.50 13.89 15.54
CA ASP A 110 4.42 14.15 16.64
C ASP A 110 4.84 15.63 16.69
N LEU A 111 5.09 16.22 15.54
CA LEU A 111 5.40 17.64 15.41
C LEU A 111 4.21 18.50 15.87
N ALA A 112 3.00 18.20 15.45
CA ALA A 112 1.80 18.92 15.85
C ALA A 112 1.58 18.84 17.37
N ARG A 113 1.76 17.67 17.98
CA ARG A 113 1.71 17.46 19.43
C ARG A 113 2.76 18.28 20.17
N SER A 114 3.97 18.37 19.62
CA SER A 114 5.04 19.20 20.17
C SER A 114 4.71 20.69 20.09
N LEU A 115 4.17 21.15 18.96
CA LEU A 115 3.77 22.53 18.75
C LEU A 115 2.58 22.93 19.63
N ASN A 116 1.62 22.04 19.84
CA ASN A 116 0.46 22.29 20.68
C ASN A 116 0.83 22.75 22.11
N LYS A 117 1.94 22.24 22.63
CA LYS A 117 2.45 22.68 23.96
C LYS A 117 2.89 24.16 23.98
N LYS A 118 3.14 24.75 22.83
CA LYS A 118 3.60 26.15 22.67
C LYS A 118 2.47 27.09 22.26
N ILE A 119 1.36 26.56 21.77
CA ILE A 119 0.20 27.32 21.30
C ILE A 119 -0.74 27.52 22.50
N LYS A 120 -0.98 28.78 22.87
CA LYS A 120 -1.87 29.12 23.99
C LYS A 120 -3.33 29.08 23.59
N ASN A 121 -3.65 29.52 22.39
CA ASN A 121 -5.01 29.55 21.87
C ASN A 121 -4.99 29.16 20.37
N VAL A 122 -5.75 28.14 20.03
CA VAL A 122 -5.86 27.66 18.63
C VAL A 122 -6.44 28.73 17.71
N SER A 123 -7.30 29.61 18.25
CA SER A 123 -7.90 30.72 17.48
C SER A 123 -6.87 31.76 17.02
N ASP A 124 -5.66 31.77 17.58
CA ASP A 124 -4.58 32.70 17.17
C ASP A 124 -3.84 32.18 15.92
N ILE A 125 -4.14 30.96 15.45
CA ILE A 125 -3.51 30.38 14.27
C ILE A 125 -4.15 30.95 13.01
N ASN A 126 -3.41 31.78 12.30
CA ASN A 126 -3.87 32.35 11.02
C ASN A 126 -3.60 31.42 9.84
N LYS A 127 -2.55 30.63 9.90
CA LYS A 127 -2.11 29.75 8.80
C LYS A 127 -1.25 28.61 9.30
N ILE A 128 -1.43 27.44 8.71
CA ILE A 128 -0.54 26.29 8.85
C ILE A 128 0.11 26.04 7.49
N THR A 129 1.44 25.99 7.46
CA THR A 129 2.20 25.61 6.28
C THR A 129 2.98 24.36 6.61
N ILE A 130 2.78 23.30 5.84
CA ILE A 130 3.47 22.02 5.99
C ILE A 130 4.45 21.88 4.83
N GLU A 131 5.74 21.86 5.14
CA GLU A 131 6.79 21.53 4.20
C GLU A 131 7.10 20.05 4.31
N THR A 132 6.96 19.32 3.20
CA THR A 132 7.08 17.87 3.18
C THR A 132 7.63 17.37 1.84
N SER A 133 7.84 16.05 1.71
CA SER A 133 8.29 15.48 0.45
C SER A 133 7.22 15.58 -0.65
N HIS A 134 7.67 15.61 -1.91
CA HIS A 134 6.77 15.55 -3.06
C HIS A 134 5.83 14.34 -2.97
N HIS A 135 6.35 13.19 -2.53
CA HIS A 135 5.56 11.98 -2.37
C HIS A 135 4.41 12.17 -1.37
N THR A 136 4.70 12.72 -0.19
CA THR A 136 3.67 13.00 0.84
C THR A 136 2.62 13.98 0.31
N HIS A 137 3.05 15.08 -0.31
CA HIS A 137 2.14 16.06 -0.90
C HIS A 137 1.22 15.42 -1.95
N TYR A 138 1.78 14.56 -2.80
CA TYR A 138 1.06 13.90 -3.89
C TYR A 138 0.15 12.76 -3.42
N VAL A 139 0.47 12.08 -2.31
CA VAL A 139 -0.30 10.91 -1.85
C VAL A 139 -1.41 11.29 -0.87
N ILE A 140 -1.10 12.12 0.11
CA ILE A 140 -2.04 12.47 1.20
C ILE A 140 -2.28 13.97 1.35
N GLY A 141 -1.56 14.81 0.63
CA GLY A 141 -1.69 16.26 0.66
C GLY A 141 -2.59 16.80 -0.46
N THR A 142 -2.57 18.11 -0.60
CA THR A 142 -3.36 18.83 -1.61
C THR A 142 -3.02 18.46 -3.06
N GLY A 143 -1.83 17.92 -3.29
CA GLY A 143 -1.40 17.42 -4.61
C GLY A 143 -1.95 16.04 -4.98
N ALA A 144 -2.68 15.39 -4.08
CA ALA A 144 -3.26 14.06 -4.35
C ALA A 144 -4.35 14.09 -5.44
N ASN A 145 -4.92 15.26 -5.73
CA ASN A 145 -6.04 15.43 -6.65
C ASN A 145 -7.20 14.46 -6.35
N ASP A 146 -7.55 14.38 -5.07
CA ASP A 146 -8.55 13.48 -4.52
C ASP A 146 -9.53 14.32 -3.67
N PRO A 147 -10.68 14.73 -4.24
CA PRO A 147 -11.62 15.63 -3.59
C PRO A 147 -12.14 15.13 -2.24
N GLN A 148 -12.26 13.81 -2.08
CA GLN A 148 -12.75 13.22 -0.83
C GLN A 148 -11.83 13.50 0.35
N LYS A 149 -10.54 13.72 0.10
CA LYS A 149 -9.58 14.10 1.15
C LYS A 149 -9.71 15.54 1.62
N MET A 150 -10.43 16.36 0.87
CA MET A 150 -10.70 17.76 1.19
C MET A 150 -12.07 17.94 1.86
N ASP A 151 -12.91 16.91 1.88
CA ASP A 151 -14.23 16.92 2.47
C ASP A 151 -14.15 16.51 3.95
N PRO A 152 -14.42 17.41 4.91
CA PRO A 152 -14.38 17.09 6.34
C PRO A 152 -15.48 16.10 6.76
N TYR A 153 -16.46 15.82 5.91
CA TYR A 153 -17.53 14.87 6.15
C TYR A 153 -17.28 13.50 5.49
N ALA A 154 -16.15 13.33 4.82
CA ALA A 154 -15.76 12.04 4.26
C ALA A 154 -15.65 10.96 5.36
N SER A 155 -15.61 9.70 4.95
CA SER A 155 -15.43 8.58 5.90
C SER A 155 -14.13 8.73 6.69
N ARG A 156 -14.12 8.23 7.93
CA ARG A 156 -12.93 8.24 8.77
C ARG A 156 -11.74 7.59 8.06
N GLU A 157 -11.97 6.49 7.36
CA GLU A 157 -10.94 5.79 6.62
C GLU A 157 -10.32 6.66 5.51
N THR A 158 -11.10 7.56 4.92
CA THR A 158 -10.61 8.56 3.96
C THR A 158 -9.81 9.65 4.67
N LEU A 159 -10.34 10.19 5.77
CA LEU A 159 -9.74 11.28 6.54
C LEU A 159 -8.42 10.87 7.21
N ASP A 160 -8.28 9.62 7.66
CA ASP A 160 -7.02 9.07 8.17
C ASP A 160 -5.90 9.03 7.09
N HIS A 161 -6.22 9.37 5.83
CA HIS A 161 -5.31 9.49 4.69
C HIS A 161 -5.28 10.90 4.10
N SER A 162 -5.71 11.90 4.87
CA SER A 162 -5.71 13.31 4.50
C SER A 162 -4.87 14.12 5.48
N ILE A 163 -3.74 14.65 5.01
CA ILE A 163 -2.86 15.49 5.84
C ILE A 163 -3.54 16.80 6.28
N MET A 164 -4.56 17.24 5.55
CA MET A 164 -5.33 18.42 5.89
C MET A 164 -6.25 18.19 7.09
N TYR A 165 -6.54 16.91 7.40
CA TYR A 165 -7.46 16.53 8.46
C TYR A 165 -6.77 15.90 9.67
N ILE A 166 -5.72 15.10 9.43
CA ILE A 166 -4.94 14.44 10.49
C ILE A 166 -4.36 15.47 11.46
#